data_126fb5c8467cc9159c430f851fc31380
#
_entry.id   126fb5c8467cc9159c430f851fc31380
#
_cell.length_a   1.000
_cell.length_b   1.000
_cell.length_c   1.000
_cell.angle_alpha   90.00
_cell.angle_beta   90.00
_cell.angle_gamma   90.00
#
_symmetry.space_group_name_H-M   'P 1'
#
loop_
_entity.id
_entity.type
_entity.pdbx_description
1 polymer ?
#
loop_
_entity_poly.entity_id
_entity_poly.type
_entity_poly.pdbx_seq_one_letter_code
_entity_poly.pdbx_strand_id
1 'polypeptide(L)'
;MPESSRTALHDTIAAMGGTFKEDGGWFWNQGFGDWRAEYQAVRERVGVWDVSALVKWEFRGPDATAAANRVNTNDIAAMKVGQVRYGAFMNADGTMLDEGTVYKVADDHLLVMMNGEGYADYWAEHLGGFDVSITNVTRQMPHIAIQGPLARDLVQSLTDVDISGLRYFQFLPDEITVGGARGRLARTGYSGELGYEFFSHPDEIGKVYAAVLAGGATPFGVHAVYRLRVDAGFVLNGVDYDPGETNPVDIGLGRFIKLDSDVVGHDALAASIAEDRHIYRTLHFAADMPAEVAPVMWDGIRIGTWRTGSDSPLFGNIGGAILERDHATDGLLVEVDGHPATVRPWGLYDPQKSRPRS
;
A
#
# COMPACT_ATOMS: atom_id res chain seq x y z
N MET A 1 6.73 23.75 13.17
CA MET A 1 6.26 22.41 12.75
C MET A 1 6.69 21.44 13.83
N PRO A 2 5.91 20.44 14.22
CA PRO A 2 6.41 19.41 15.11
C PRO A 2 7.65 18.75 14.51
N GLU A 3 8.59 18.30 15.35
CA GLU A 3 9.79 17.60 14.92
C GLU A 3 9.37 16.26 14.28
N SER A 4 9.99 15.93 13.11
CA SER A 4 9.67 14.71 12.37
C SER A 4 10.00 13.47 13.20
N SER A 5 9.13 12.47 13.13
CA SER A 5 9.21 11.27 13.96
C SER A 5 10.19 10.24 13.40
N ARG A 6 10.84 9.49 14.31
CA ARG A 6 11.69 8.34 13.98
C ARG A 6 10.96 7.05 14.35
N THR A 7 11.15 6.02 13.55
CA THR A 7 10.68 4.68 13.89
C THR A 7 11.52 4.06 15.00
N ALA A 8 11.02 3.01 15.64
CA ALA A 8 11.79 2.26 16.64
C ALA A 8 13.06 1.58 16.06
N LEU A 9 13.12 1.39 14.74
CA LEU A 9 14.27 0.81 14.02
C LEU A 9 15.23 1.86 13.45
N HIS A 10 14.92 3.16 13.54
CA HIS A 10 15.68 4.24 12.90
C HIS A 10 17.19 4.14 13.17
N ASP A 11 17.58 4.09 14.43
CA ASP A 11 19.01 4.09 14.82
C ASP A 11 19.70 2.77 14.42
N THR A 12 18.99 1.65 14.47
CA THR A 12 19.49 0.34 13.98
C THR A 12 19.76 0.41 12.47
N ILE A 13 18.82 0.93 11.70
CA ILE A 13 18.94 1.06 10.24
C ILE A 13 20.05 2.05 9.89
N ALA A 14 20.15 3.18 10.61
CA ALA A 14 21.24 4.16 10.42
C ALA A 14 22.61 3.55 10.67
N ALA A 15 22.76 2.75 11.74
CA ALA A 15 24.01 2.04 12.05
C ALA A 15 24.41 1.01 10.99
N MET A 16 23.45 0.50 10.21
CA MET A 16 23.66 -0.40 9.07
C MET A 16 23.98 0.36 7.77
N GLY A 17 24.04 1.68 7.79
CA GLY A 17 24.30 2.52 6.60
C GLY A 17 23.03 2.92 5.84
N GLY A 18 21.85 2.72 6.41
CA GLY A 18 20.59 3.19 5.83
C GLY A 18 20.52 4.71 5.76
N THR A 19 20.00 5.23 4.65
CA THR A 19 19.76 6.65 4.42
C THR A 19 18.29 6.99 4.63
N PHE A 20 17.99 8.23 5.01
CA PHE A 20 16.64 8.66 5.36
C PHE A 20 16.24 9.94 4.63
N LYS A 21 14.95 10.04 4.35
CA LYS A 21 14.28 11.27 3.89
C LYS A 21 13.04 11.49 4.74
N GLU A 22 12.80 12.75 5.09
CA GLU A 22 11.56 13.14 5.75
C GLU A 22 10.42 13.21 4.74
N ASP A 23 9.29 12.58 5.08
CA ASP A 23 8.06 12.64 4.32
C ASP A 23 6.87 12.35 5.25
N GLY A 24 5.82 13.19 5.15
CA GLY A 24 4.60 13.03 5.96
C GLY A 24 4.83 13.07 7.48
N GLY A 25 5.86 13.78 7.95
CA GLY A 25 6.21 13.89 9.37
C GLY A 25 7.02 12.70 9.92
N TRP A 26 7.50 11.82 9.06
CA TRP A 26 8.33 10.66 9.42
C TRP A 26 9.63 10.60 8.63
N PHE A 27 10.68 10.04 9.23
CA PHE A 27 11.91 9.67 8.53
C PHE A 27 11.77 8.28 7.93
N TRP A 28 11.63 8.20 6.61
CA TRP A 28 11.55 6.97 5.84
C TRP A 28 12.93 6.49 5.39
N ASN A 29 13.26 5.23 5.62
CA ASN A 29 14.48 4.63 5.08
C ASN A 29 14.42 4.59 3.55
N GLN A 30 15.39 5.25 2.88
CA GLN A 30 15.47 5.32 1.42
C GLN A 30 16.15 4.10 0.81
N GLY A 31 17.05 3.43 1.55
CA GLY A 31 17.80 2.27 1.11
C GLY A 31 19.19 2.21 1.73
N PHE A 32 19.98 1.25 1.29
CA PHE A 32 21.32 0.93 1.80
C PHE A 32 22.42 1.13 0.73
N GLY A 33 22.14 1.93 -0.31
CA GLY A 33 23.09 2.37 -1.32
C GLY A 33 22.92 1.70 -2.69
N ASP A 34 22.57 0.41 -2.75
CA ASP A 34 22.33 -0.31 -4.00
C ASP A 34 20.87 -0.79 -4.09
N TRP A 35 19.98 0.10 -4.48
CA TRP A 35 18.57 -0.24 -4.61
C TRP A 35 18.29 -1.35 -5.65
N ARG A 36 19.20 -1.57 -6.63
CA ARG A 36 19.04 -2.66 -7.61
C ARG A 36 19.26 -4.02 -6.95
N ALA A 37 20.30 -4.14 -6.14
CA ALA A 37 20.54 -5.35 -5.34
C ALA A 37 19.40 -5.57 -4.32
N GLU A 38 18.90 -4.50 -3.68
CA GLU A 38 17.75 -4.56 -2.78
C GLU A 38 16.49 -5.05 -3.52
N TYR A 39 16.18 -4.48 -4.68
CA TYR A 39 15.07 -4.89 -5.54
C TYR A 39 15.18 -6.36 -5.95
N GLN A 40 16.38 -6.78 -6.42
CA GLN A 40 16.62 -8.15 -6.85
C GLN A 40 16.46 -9.14 -5.68
N ALA A 41 16.91 -8.79 -4.49
CA ALA A 41 16.75 -9.62 -3.29
C ALA A 41 15.27 -9.90 -3.01
N VAL A 42 14.39 -8.90 -3.14
CA VAL A 42 12.94 -9.08 -2.98
C VAL A 42 12.34 -9.94 -4.09
N ARG A 43 12.79 -9.78 -5.35
CA ARG A 43 12.26 -10.55 -6.48
C ARG A 43 12.69 -12.01 -6.48
N GLU A 44 13.90 -12.32 -6.00
CA GLU A 44 14.52 -13.65 -6.17
C GLU A 44 14.70 -14.41 -4.84
N ARG A 45 14.73 -13.71 -3.72
CA ARG A 45 15.02 -14.29 -2.41
C ARG A 45 14.04 -13.81 -1.34
N VAL A 46 14.51 -12.96 -0.43
CA VAL A 46 13.72 -12.32 0.63
C VAL A 46 14.36 -11.00 1.05
N GLY A 47 13.55 -9.97 1.14
CA GLY A 47 13.92 -8.68 1.71
C GLY A 47 13.12 -8.33 2.96
N VAL A 48 13.63 -7.39 3.76
CA VAL A 48 12.94 -6.82 4.92
C VAL A 48 12.95 -5.30 4.86
N TRP A 49 11.78 -4.69 5.08
CA TRP A 49 11.58 -3.24 5.08
C TRP A 49 10.88 -2.78 6.34
N ASP A 50 11.37 -1.68 6.93
CA ASP A 50 10.70 -1.00 8.04
C ASP A 50 9.55 -0.15 7.51
N VAL A 51 8.32 -0.56 7.79
CA VAL A 51 7.06 0.11 7.40
C VAL A 51 6.40 0.76 8.62
N SER A 52 7.12 0.92 9.72
CA SER A 52 6.57 1.41 11.00
C SER A 52 5.92 2.80 10.88
N ALA A 53 6.36 3.63 9.94
CA ALA A 53 5.82 4.95 9.70
C ALA A 53 4.44 4.97 9.02
N LEU A 54 4.01 3.85 8.38
CA LEU A 54 2.66 3.76 7.84
C LEU A 54 1.64 3.91 8.97
N VAL A 55 0.64 4.77 8.79
CA VAL A 55 -0.27 5.18 9.85
C VAL A 55 -1.25 4.06 10.21
N LYS A 56 -1.47 3.88 11.51
CA LYS A 56 -2.37 2.86 12.06
C LYS A 56 -3.36 3.52 13.00
N TRP A 57 -4.63 3.31 12.69
CA TRP A 57 -5.75 3.70 13.52
C TRP A 57 -6.38 2.45 14.14
N GLU A 58 -6.58 2.48 15.44
CA GLU A 58 -7.30 1.44 16.16
C GLU A 58 -8.74 1.89 16.39
N PHE A 59 -9.71 1.08 15.91
CA PHE A 59 -11.13 1.27 16.09
C PHE A 59 -11.62 0.27 17.14
N ARG A 60 -12.14 0.76 18.26
CA ARG A 60 -12.65 -0.10 19.36
C ARG A 60 -14.03 0.35 19.81
N GLY A 61 -14.94 -0.59 19.93
CA GLY A 61 -16.28 -0.36 20.43
C GLY A 61 -17.32 -1.22 19.70
N PRO A 62 -18.55 -1.27 20.20
CA PRO A 62 -19.63 -2.06 19.62
C PRO A 62 -19.89 -1.76 18.13
N ASP A 63 -19.67 -0.49 17.73
CA ASP A 63 -19.91 -0.03 16.37
C ASP A 63 -18.63 0.02 15.51
N ALA A 64 -17.49 -0.52 15.97
CA ALA A 64 -16.22 -0.43 15.24
C ALA A 64 -16.31 -0.96 13.79
N THR A 65 -16.97 -2.11 13.59
CA THR A 65 -17.18 -2.67 12.24
C THR A 65 -18.09 -1.77 11.38
N ALA A 66 -19.18 -1.24 11.94
CA ALA A 66 -20.11 -0.37 11.23
C ALA A 66 -19.45 0.98 10.87
N ALA A 67 -18.68 1.55 11.80
CA ALA A 67 -17.93 2.77 11.59
C ALA A 67 -16.88 2.61 10.46
N ALA A 68 -16.10 1.53 10.47
CA ALA A 68 -15.14 1.27 9.39
C ALA A 68 -15.84 1.04 8.03
N ASN A 69 -17.01 0.38 8.03
CA ASN A 69 -17.80 0.15 6.82
C ASN A 69 -18.40 1.46 6.26
N ARG A 70 -18.68 2.46 7.12
CA ARG A 70 -19.18 3.79 6.74
C ARG A 70 -18.18 4.59 5.92
N VAL A 71 -16.88 4.39 6.15
CA VAL A 71 -15.81 5.21 5.56
C VAL A 71 -14.97 4.48 4.50
N ASN A 72 -15.09 3.16 4.36
CA ASN A 72 -14.32 2.36 3.41
C ASN A 72 -15.22 1.79 2.31
N THR A 73 -14.75 1.82 1.07
CA THR A 73 -15.52 1.35 -0.09
C THR A 73 -15.72 -0.16 -0.14
N ASN A 74 -14.92 -0.94 0.58
CA ASN A 74 -15.08 -2.40 0.63
C ASN A 74 -16.11 -2.80 1.68
N ASP A 75 -16.70 -3.98 1.53
CA ASP A 75 -17.66 -4.53 2.48
C ASP A 75 -16.97 -5.00 3.78
N ILE A 76 -16.75 -4.07 4.70
CA ILE A 76 -16.10 -4.36 5.99
C ILE A 76 -17.05 -5.17 6.89
N ALA A 77 -18.35 -4.99 6.75
CA ALA A 77 -19.35 -5.70 7.53
C ALA A 77 -19.28 -7.23 7.31
N ALA A 78 -19.01 -7.68 6.09
CA ALA A 78 -18.87 -9.11 5.78
C ALA A 78 -17.51 -9.73 6.13
N MET A 79 -16.58 -8.98 6.72
CA MET A 79 -15.29 -9.54 7.15
C MET A 79 -15.45 -10.51 8.30
N LYS A 80 -14.65 -11.57 8.26
CA LYS A 80 -14.44 -12.48 9.40
C LYS A 80 -13.18 -12.07 10.17
N VAL A 81 -13.13 -12.37 11.45
CA VAL A 81 -11.91 -12.22 12.27
C VAL A 81 -10.73 -12.92 11.58
N GLY A 82 -9.58 -12.26 11.55
CA GLY A 82 -8.38 -12.71 10.84
C GLY A 82 -8.34 -12.36 9.34
N GLN A 83 -9.33 -11.65 8.80
CA GLN A 83 -9.29 -11.17 7.43
C GLN A 83 -8.75 -9.73 7.35
N VAL A 84 -8.13 -9.44 6.21
CA VAL A 84 -7.72 -8.10 5.79
C VAL A 84 -8.52 -7.72 4.56
N ARG A 85 -8.95 -6.47 4.45
CA ARG A 85 -9.52 -5.90 3.22
C ARG A 85 -8.85 -4.59 2.88
N TYR A 86 -8.62 -4.40 1.59
CA TYR A 86 -8.12 -3.15 1.02
C TYR A 86 -9.27 -2.39 0.39
N GLY A 87 -9.27 -1.06 0.51
CA GLY A 87 -10.27 -0.20 -0.11
C GLY A 87 -9.89 1.26 -0.03
N ALA A 88 -10.69 2.11 -0.67
CA ALA A 88 -10.56 3.56 -0.59
C ALA A 88 -11.37 4.11 0.60
N PHE A 89 -10.87 5.17 1.19
CA PHE A 89 -11.56 6.02 2.15
C PHE A 89 -12.05 7.27 1.42
N MET A 90 -13.31 7.64 1.59
CA MET A 90 -14.02 8.54 0.69
C MET A 90 -14.35 9.89 1.32
N ASN A 91 -14.26 10.95 0.51
CA ASN A 91 -14.91 12.22 0.78
C ASN A 91 -16.38 12.18 0.33
N ALA A 92 -17.20 13.09 0.85
CA ALA A 92 -18.63 13.16 0.55
C ALA A 92 -18.93 13.47 -0.95
N ASP A 93 -17.98 14.08 -1.66
CA ASP A 93 -18.09 14.42 -3.07
C ASP A 93 -17.70 13.27 -4.03
N GLY A 94 -17.39 12.07 -3.48
CA GLY A 94 -17.00 10.90 -4.27
C GLY A 94 -15.54 10.84 -4.67
N THR A 95 -14.72 11.76 -4.18
CA THR A 95 -13.25 11.69 -4.30
C THR A 95 -12.62 10.86 -3.20
N MET A 96 -11.40 10.40 -3.42
CA MET A 96 -10.63 9.67 -2.40
C MET A 96 -10.02 10.64 -1.38
N LEU A 97 -10.17 10.31 -0.11
CA LEU A 97 -9.36 10.85 0.96
C LEU A 97 -8.01 10.14 1.01
N ASP A 98 -8.06 8.80 1.02
CA ASP A 98 -6.90 7.92 1.11
C ASP A 98 -7.27 6.51 0.64
N GLU A 99 -6.33 5.61 0.64
CA GLU A 99 -6.53 4.17 0.46
C GLU A 99 -5.76 3.40 1.54
N GLY A 100 -6.19 2.18 1.80
CA GLY A 100 -5.51 1.40 2.82
C GLY A 100 -6.16 0.06 3.12
N THR A 101 -5.73 -0.54 4.23
CA THR A 101 -6.16 -1.87 4.65
C THR A 101 -6.88 -1.84 6.00
N VAL A 102 -7.91 -2.66 6.12
CA VAL A 102 -8.67 -2.89 7.35
C VAL A 102 -8.43 -4.33 7.80
N TYR A 103 -8.01 -4.51 9.05
CA TYR A 103 -7.76 -5.79 9.70
C TYR A 103 -8.82 -6.04 10.76
N LYS A 104 -9.59 -7.11 10.65
CA LYS A 104 -10.62 -7.45 11.65
C LYS A 104 -10.04 -8.33 12.75
N VAL A 105 -9.66 -7.72 13.86
CA VAL A 105 -9.09 -8.41 15.04
C VAL A 105 -10.19 -9.08 15.87
N ALA A 106 -11.31 -8.40 16.05
CA ALA A 106 -12.55 -8.90 16.67
C ALA A 106 -13.74 -8.15 16.08
N ASP A 107 -14.97 -8.48 16.48
CA ASP A 107 -16.17 -7.78 15.98
C ASP A 107 -16.21 -6.30 16.44
N ASP A 108 -15.66 -6.02 17.60
CA ASP A 108 -15.53 -4.71 18.24
C ASP A 108 -14.12 -4.11 18.16
N HIS A 109 -13.23 -4.71 17.36
CA HIS A 109 -11.84 -4.27 17.25
C HIS A 109 -11.30 -4.43 15.85
N LEU A 110 -10.98 -3.29 15.20
CA LEU A 110 -10.32 -3.25 13.89
C LEU A 110 -9.03 -2.42 13.97
N LEU A 111 -8.07 -2.77 13.10
CA LEU A 111 -6.92 -1.92 12.79
C LEU A 111 -7.10 -1.42 11.36
N VAL A 112 -6.95 -0.12 11.18
CA VAL A 112 -7.08 0.56 9.88
C VAL A 112 -5.74 1.19 9.55
N MET A 113 -5.15 0.80 8.42
CA MET A 113 -3.88 1.34 7.94
C MET A 113 -4.11 2.26 6.77
N MET A 114 -3.54 3.45 6.83
CA MET A 114 -3.67 4.53 5.86
C MET A 114 -2.35 5.25 5.68
N ASN A 115 -2.26 6.11 4.67
CA ASN A 115 -1.04 6.87 4.39
C ASN A 115 -0.91 8.10 5.29
N GLY A 116 -2.01 8.81 5.58
CA GLY A 116 -2.01 10.08 6.31
C GLY A 116 -2.37 9.98 7.80
N GLU A 117 -1.80 10.88 8.61
CA GLU A 117 -2.11 11.02 10.06
C GLU A 117 -3.23 12.03 10.36
N GLY A 118 -3.53 12.94 9.45
CA GLY A 118 -4.36 14.13 9.69
C GLY A 118 -5.88 13.91 9.68
N TYR A 119 -6.38 12.72 10.01
CA TYR A 119 -7.79 12.36 9.80
C TYR A 119 -8.70 12.45 11.04
N ALA A 120 -8.23 13.07 12.13
CA ALA A 120 -9.04 13.17 13.35
C ALA A 120 -10.36 13.92 13.12
N ASP A 121 -10.34 15.03 12.39
CA ASP A 121 -11.54 15.81 12.05
C ASP A 121 -12.48 15.02 11.13
N TYR A 122 -11.94 14.30 10.17
CA TYR A 122 -12.72 13.42 9.30
C TYR A 122 -13.44 12.31 10.10
N TRP A 123 -12.76 11.68 11.06
CA TRP A 123 -13.40 10.71 11.94
C TRP A 123 -14.52 11.34 12.78
N ALA A 124 -14.28 12.53 13.33
CA ALA A 124 -15.29 13.24 14.12
C ALA A 124 -16.53 13.61 13.28
N GLU A 125 -16.33 14.05 12.04
CA GLU A 125 -17.42 14.42 11.13
C GLU A 125 -18.29 13.24 10.74
N HIS A 126 -17.66 12.13 10.29
CA HIS A 126 -18.39 11.03 9.69
C HIS A 126 -18.75 9.90 10.64
N LEU A 127 -18.08 9.81 11.79
CA LEU A 127 -18.24 8.71 12.74
C LEU A 127 -18.71 9.16 14.15
N GLY A 128 -18.98 10.43 14.36
CA GLY A 128 -19.40 10.98 15.67
C GLY A 128 -20.73 10.41 16.23
N GLY A 129 -21.49 9.68 15.41
CA GLY A 129 -22.73 9.01 15.83
C GLY A 129 -22.58 7.53 16.22
N PHE A 130 -21.36 6.97 16.09
CA PHE A 130 -21.06 5.55 16.39
C PHE A 130 -20.45 5.41 17.78
N ASP A 131 -20.79 4.33 18.47
CA ASP A 131 -20.13 3.94 19.73
C ASP A 131 -18.79 3.25 19.42
N VAL A 132 -17.80 4.08 19.05
CA VAL A 132 -16.47 3.67 18.67
C VAL A 132 -15.43 4.67 19.17
N SER A 133 -14.35 4.18 19.74
CA SER A 133 -13.15 4.96 20.03
C SER A 133 -12.13 4.75 18.91
N ILE A 134 -11.56 5.85 18.40
CA ILE A 134 -10.59 5.83 17.30
C ILE A 134 -9.29 6.45 17.79
N THR A 135 -8.22 5.67 17.79
CA THR A 135 -6.92 6.09 18.34
C THR A 135 -5.80 5.84 17.33
N ASN A 136 -4.93 6.83 17.11
CA ASN A 136 -3.71 6.63 16.35
C ASN A 136 -2.71 5.82 17.20
N VAL A 137 -2.38 4.60 16.75
CA VAL A 137 -1.47 3.69 17.44
C VAL A 137 -0.17 3.46 16.66
N THR A 138 0.15 4.32 15.72
CA THR A 138 1.32 4.18 14.84
C THR A 138 2.62 3.98 15.61
N ARG A 139 2.86 4.80 16.64
CA ARG A 139 4.08 4.71 17.47
C ARG A 139 4.11 3.50 18.39
N GLN A 140 2.94 2.99 18.78
CA GLN A 140 2.81 1.83 19.67
C GLN A 140 2.88 0.50 18.92
N MET A 141 2.72 0.53 17.58
CA MET A 141 2.64 -0.67 16.75
C MET A 141 3.57 -0.57 15.53
N PRO A 142 4.89 -0.54 15.75
CA PRO A 142 5.83 -0.63 14.63
C PRO A 142 5.64 -1.96 13.89
N HIS A 143 5.95 -1.98 12.58
CA HIS A 143 5.91 -3.20 11.80
C HIS A 143 6.96 -3.25 10.70
N ILE A 144 7.32 -4.48 10.31
CA ILE A 144 8.22 -4.78 9.21
C ILE A 144 7.50 -5.60 8.15
N ALA A 145 7.87 -5.38 6.89
CA ALA A 145 7.45 -6.19 5.77
C ALA A 145 8.59 -7.13 5.35
N ILE A 146 8.31 -8.44 5.29
CA ILE A 146 9.23 -9.51 4.90
C ILE A 146 8.72 -10.04 3.56
N GLN A 147 9.41 -9.72 2.46
CA GLN A 147 8.87 -9.85 1.12
C GLN A 147 9.81 -10.65 0.19
N GLY A 148 9.26 -11.55 -0.59
CA GLY A 148 10.00 -12.32 -1.59
C GLY A 148 9.63 -13.81 -1.58
N PRO A 149 10.05 -14.59 -2.59
CA PRO A 149 9.68 -16.01 -2.72
C PRO A 149 10.10 -16.89 -1.55
N LEU A 150 11.16 -16.52 -0.80
CA LEU A 150 11.63 -17.25 0.38
C LEU A 150 11.05 -16.71 1.71
N ALA A 151 10.12 -15.76 1.67
CA ALA A 151 9.60 -15.12 2.89
C ALA A 151 8.87 -16.13 3.81
N ARG A 152 8.13 -17.11 3.24
CA ARG A 152 7.43 -18.13 4.05
C ARG A 152 8.43 -18.99 4.83
N ASP A 153 9.43 -19.54 4.16
CA ASP A 153 10.40 -20.43 4.78
C ASP A 153 11.17 -19.72 5.88
N LEU A 154 11.56 -18.47 5.62
CA LEU A 154 12.22 -17.64 6.62
C LEU A 154 11.33 -17.38 7.83
N VAL A 155 10.11 -16.90 7.65
CA VAL A 155 9.21 -16.60 8.77
C VAL A 155 8.87 -17.87 9.54
N GLN A 156 8.60 -18.99 8.85
CA GLN A 156 8.32 -20.28 9.49
C GLN A 156 9.51 -20.78 10.34
N SER A 157 10.73 -20.49 9.91
CA SER A 157 11.93 -20.88 10.71
C SER A 157 12.10 -20.07 12.00
N LEU A 158 11.40 -18.95 12.14
CA LEU A 158 11.48 -18.03 13.27
C LEU A 158 10.30 -18.15 14.26
N THR A 159 9.36 -19.08 14.02
CA THR A 159 8.19 -19.29 14.88
C THR A 159 7.82 -20.77 14.97
N ASP A 160 7.32 -21.18 16.14
CA ASP A 160 6.79 -22.54 16.36
C ASP A 160 5.33 -22.69 15.85
N VAL A 161 4.69 -21.58 15.45
CA VAL A 161 3.32 -21.60 14.93
C VAL A 161 3.34 -22.00 13.46
N ASP A 162 2.52 -22.97 13.06
CA ASP A 162 2.35 -23.33 11.66
C ASP A 162 1.64 -22.19 10.90
N ILE A 163 2.35 -21.53 9.98
CA ILE A 163 1.83 -20.45 9.13
C ILE A 163 1.46 -20.90 7.72
N SER A 164 1.58 -22.19 7.41
CA SER A 164 1.33 -22.74 6.06
C SER A 164 -0.10 -22.48 5.58
N GLY A 165 -1.07 -22.50 6.49
CA GLY A 165 -2.48 -22.23 6.23
C GLY A 165 -2.86 -20.76 6.12
N LEU A 166 -1.96 -19.82 6.43
CA LEU A 166 -2.26 -18.38 6.38
C LEU A 166 -2.33 -17.92 4.92
N ARG A 167 -3.51 -17.45 4.48
CA ARG A 167 -3.75 -17.05 3.09
C ARG A 167 -3.46 -15.57 2.87
N TYR A 168 -3.25 -15.19 1.62
CA TYR A 168 -3.12 -13.80 1.20
C TYR A 168 -4.35 -12.97 1.62
N PHE A 169 -4.13 -11.80 2.22
CA PHE A 169 -5.13 -10.95 2.89
C PHE A 169 -5.78 -11.62 4.11
N GLN A 170 -5.00 -12.41 4.85
CA GLN A 170 -5.34 -12.89 6.19
C GLN A 170 -4.21 -12.54 7.17
N PHE A 171 -4.55 -12.54 8.46
CA PHE A 171 -3.59 -12.39 9.55
C PHE A 171 -3.99 -13.29 10.72
N LEU A 172 -3.05 -13.55 11.62
CA LEU A 172 -3.32 -14.22 12.88
C LEU A 172 -3.85 -13.18 13.89
N PRO A 173 -5.10 -13.27 14.34
CA PRO A 173 -5.67 -12.28 15.25
C PRO A 173 -5.01 -12.29 16.63
N ASP A 174 -4.53 -13.46 17.07
CA ASP A 174 -3.73 -13.60 18.29
C ASP A 174 -2.26 -13.25 18.02
N GLU A 175 -1.60 -12.70 19.03
CA GLU A 175 -0.17 -12.47 18.97
C GLU A 175 0.59 -13.80 19.07
N ILE A 176 1.59 -13.93 18.21
CA ILE A 176 2.55 -15.05 18.21
C ILE A 176 3.96 -14.54 18.47
N THR A 177 4.88 -15.47 18.71
CA THR A 177 6.31 -15.13 18.77
C THR A 177 6.99 -15.44 17.44
N VAL A 178 7.66 -14.43 16.87
CA VAL A 178 8.50 -14.56 15.66
C VAL A 178 9.86 -13.95 15.96
N GLY A 179 10.95 -14.73 15.82
CA GLY A 179 12.30 -14.23 16.07
C GLY A 179 12.51 -13.68 17.49
N GLY A 180 11.80 -14.21 18.47
CA GLY A 180 11.86 -13.79 19.87
C GLY A 180 11.06 -12.53 20.22
N ALA A 181 10.31 -11.96 19.26
CA ALA A 181 9.42 -10.83 19.45
C ALA A 181 7.95 -11.28 19.46
N ARG A 182 7.13 -10.70 20.33
CA ARG A 182 5.66 -10.89 20.30
C ARG A 182 5.03 -9.92 19.33
N GLY A 183 3.98 -10.39 18.61
CA GLY A 183 3.25 -9.55 17.69
C GLY A 183 2.27 -10.32 16.81
N ARG A 184 1.65 -9.62 15.86
CA ARG A 184 0.72 -10.21 14.91
C ARG A 184 1.36 -10.40 13.55
N LEU A 185 1.11 -11.54 12.95
CA LEU A 185 1.60 -11.87 11.62
C LEU A 185 0.45 -11.77 10.61
N ALA A 186 0.63 -10.94 9.59
CA ALA A 186 -0.26 -10.84 8.44
C ALA A 186 0.42 -11.37 7.17
N ARG A 187 -0.37 -11.94 6.28
CA ARG A 187 0.09 -12.28 4.92
C ARG A 187 -0.37 -11.21 3.94
N THR A 188 0.37 -10.14 3.93
CA THR A 188 0.17 -8.92 3.15
C THR A 188 1.51 -8.41 2.64
N GLY A 189 1.52 -7.38 1.80
CA GLY A 189 2.72 -6.73 1.33
C GLY A 189 2.49 -5.79 0.14
N TYR A 190 3.50 -4.99 -0.18
CA TYR A 190 3.48 -3.93 -1.18
C TYR A 190 4.53 -4.12 -2.29
N SER A 191 4.98 -5.37 -2.49
CA SER A 191 6.02 -5.73 -3.46
C SER A 191 5.52 -6.48 -4.69
N GLY A 192 4.34 -7.11 -4.59
CA GLY A 192 3.83 -8.06 -5.59
C GLY A 192 4.38 -9.47 -5.45
N GLU A 193 5.25 -9.73 -4.46
CA GLU A 193 5.75 -11.06 -4.12
C GLU A 193 4.91 -11.70 -2.99
N LEU A 194 5.19 -12.98 -2.71
CA LEU A 194 4.83 -13.60 -1.45
C LEU A 194 5.41 -12.76 -0.31
N GLY A 195 4.59 -12.43 0.68
CA GLY A 195 5.05 -11.57 1.76
C GLY A 195 4.25 -11.69 3.04
N TYR A 196 4.92 -11.29 4.10
CA TYR A 196 4.36 -11.19 5.44
C TYR A 196 4.67 -9.82 6.02
N GLU A 197 3.78 -9.34 6.87
CA GLU A 197 3.98 -8.16 7.70
C GLU A 197 3.86 -8.56 9.16
N PHE A 198 4.81 -8.15 9.98
CA PHE A 198 4.83 -8.47 11.39
C PHE A 198 4.74 -7.19 12.22
N PHE A 199 3.63 -7.06 12.93
CA PHE A 199 3.31 -5.95 13.82
C PHE A 199 3.73 -6.31 15.25
N SER A 200 4.54 -5.46 15.89
CA SER A 200 5.10 -5.77 17.20
C SER A 200 5.04 -4.54 18.11
N HIS A 201 5.62 -4.67 19.30
CA HIS A 201 5.80 -3.60 20.24
C HIS A 201 7.11 -2.85 19.98
N PRO A 202 7.21 -1.54 20.31
CA PRO A 202 8.43 -0.75 20.09
C PRO A 202 9.68 -1.37 20.70
N ASP A 203 9.56 -1.99 21.89
CA ASP A 203 10.68 -2.62 22.61
C ASP A 203 11.09 -3.98 22.01
N GLU A 204 10.30 -4.54 21.11
CA GLU A 204 10.50 -5.89 20.60
C GLU A 204 10.81 -5.93 19.11
N ILE A 205 10.42 -4.91 18.33
CA ILE A 205 10.57 -4.90 16.87
C ILE A 205 12.04 -5.10 16.44
N GLY A 206 12.99 -4.62 17.23
CA GLY A 206 14.41 -4.82 16.98
C GLY A 206 14.86 -6.29 17.03
N LYS A 207 14.21 -7.13 17.87
CA LYS A 207 14.54 -8.56 17.98
C LYS A 207 14.18 -9.29 16.69
N VAL A 208 12.93 -9.13 16.21
CA VAL A 208 12.48 -9.78 14.97
C VAL A 208 13.24 -9.24 13.76
N TYR A 209 13.52 -7.92 13.70
CA TYR A 209 14.31 -7.35 12.61
C TYR A 209 15.71 -8.00 12.53
N ALA A 210 16.39 -8.12 13.68
CA ALA A 210 17.70 -8.79 13.76
C ALA A 210 17.61 -10.28 13.39
N ALA A 211 16.57 -11.00 13.84
CA ALA A 211 16.38 -12.42 13.53
C ALA A 211 16.13 -12.64 12.02
N VAL A 212 15.33 -11.79 11.39
CA VAL A 212 15.05 -11.85 9.95
C VAL A 212 16.31 -11.57 9.12
N LEU A 213 17.14 -10.60 9.52
CA LEU A 213 18.44 -10.35 8.90
C LEU A 213 19.41 -11.53 9.07
N ALA A 214 19.49 -12.09 10.28
CA ALA A 214 20.31 -13.27 10.54
C ALA A 214 19.87 -14.50 9.75
N GLY A 215 18.58 -14.59 9.42
CA GLY A 215 18.00 -15.61 8.54
C GLY A 215 18.24 -15.37 7.04
N GLY A 216 18.96 -14.31 6.67
CA GLY A 216 19.41 -14.04 5.31
C GLY A 216 18.54 -13.09 4.50
N ALA A 217 17.59 -12.37 5.14
CA ALA A 217 16.89 -11.31 4.44
C ALA A 217 17.80 -10.11 4.17
N THR A 218 17.64 -9.52 2.98
CA THR A 218 18.32 -8.28 2.61
C THR A 218 17.48 -7.09 3.07
N PRO A 219 18.03 -6.14 3.84
CA PRO A 219 17.29 -4.93 4.15
C PRO A 219 17.11 -4.09 2.88
N PHE A 220 15.94 -3.47 2.70
CA PHE A 220 15.66 -2.62 1.56
C PHE A 220 14.87 -1.37 1.98
N GLY A 221 14.86 -0.36 1.11
CA GLY A 221 14.20 0.91 1.39
C GLY A 221 13.29 1.39 0.28
N VAL A 222 12.81 2.64 0.42
CA VAL A 222 11.82 3.28 -0.45
C VAL A 222 12.24 3.24 -1.92
N HIS A 223 13.53 3.38 -2.23
CA HIS A 223 13.99 3.33 -3.62
C HIS A 223 13.69 1.99 -4.31
N ALA A 224 13.87 0.86 -3.62
CA ALA A 224 13.50 -0.45 -4.15
C ALA A 224 11.98 -0.64 -4.12
N VAL A 225 11.30 -0.27 -3.01
CA VAL A 225 9.84 -0.36 -2.87
C VAL A 225 9.13 0.35 -4.01
N TYR A 226 9.61 1.54 -4.38
CA TYR A 226 8.99 2.35 -5.43
C TYR A 226 8.94 1.61 -6.78
N ARG A 227 10.01 0.88 -7.15
CA ARG A 227 10.07 0.07 -8.37
C ARG A 227 9.19 -1.17 -8.26
N LEU A 228 9.30 -1.86 -7.14
CA LEU A 228 8.51 -3.07 -6.85
C LEU A 228 7.00 -2.81 -6.95
N ARG A 229 6.51 -1.69 -6.38
CA ARG A 229 5.09 -1.37 -6.36
C ARG A 229 4.56 -0.97 -7.74
N VAL A 230 5.33 -0.20 -8.52
CA VAL A 230 4.95 0.20 -9.90
C VAL A 230 4.88 -1.00 -10.81
N ASP A 231 5.90 -1.88 -10.77
CA ASP A 231 5.89 -3.14 -11.52
C ASP A 231 4.64 -3.96 -11.23
N ALA A 232 4.31 -4.09 -9.93
CA ALA A 232 3.19 -4.88 -9.47
C ALA A 232 1.82 -4.21 -9.64
N GLY A 233 1.77 -2.92 -9.95
CA GLY A 233 0.52 -2.18 -10.12
C GLY A 233 -0.16 -1.84 -8.80
N PHE A 234 0.60 -1.42 -7.79
CA PHE A 234 0.07 -0.80 -6.58
C PHE A 234 0.15 0.73 -6.68
N VAL A 235 -0.91 1.38 -6.23
CA VAL A 235 -1.00 2.85 -6.21
C VAL A 235 -0.43 3.41 -4.91
N LEU A 236 -0.05 4.69 -4.93
CA LEU A 236 0.48 5.43 -3.79
C LEU A 236 -0.20 6.80 -3.71
N ASN A 237 -0.75 7.11 -2.56
CA ASN A 237 -1.38 8.38 -2.23
C ASN A 237 -0.42 9.57 -2.50
N GLY A 238 -0.95 10.64 -3.12
CA GLY A 238 -0.19 11.84 -3.44
C GLY A 238 0.81 11.68 -4.60
N VAL A 239 0.93 10.49 -5.17
CA VAL A 239 1.83 10.16 -6.28
C VAL A 239 1.03 9.73 -7.52
N ASP A 240 0.27 8.66 -7.42
CA ASP A 240 -0.53 8.15 -8.53
C ASP A 240 -1.87 8.88 -8.66
N TYR A 241 -2.34 9.50 -7.60
CA TYR A 241 -3.56 10.27 -7.55
C TYR A 241 -3.45 11.43 -6.54
N ASP A 242 -4.30 12.44 -6.70
CA ASP A 242 -4.40 13.56 -5.79
C ASP A 242 -5.60 13.33 -4.84
N PRO A 243 -5.37 13.24 -3.50
CA PRO A 243 -6.45 13.18 -2.52
C PRO A 243 -7.39 14.40 -2.66
N GLY A 244 -8.70 14.14 -2.62
CA GLY A 244 -9.71 15.18 -2.78
C GLY A 244 -10.00 15.60 -4.23
N GLU A 245 -9.31 15.01 -5.24
CA GLU A 245 -9.52 15.33 -6.66
C GLU A 245 -9.82 14.08 -7.50
N THR A 246 -9.34 12.91 -7.10
CA THR A 246 -9.42 11.68 -7.88
C THR A 246 -10.43 10.71 -7.26
N ASN A 247 -11.26 10.07 -8.08
CA ASN A 247 -12.13 9.00 -7.62
C ASN A 247 -11.44 7.62 -7.73
N PRO A 248 -11.86 6.60 -6.95
CA PRO A 248 -11.19 5.31 -6.93
C PRO A 248 -11.34 4.49 -8.23
N VAL A 249 -12.34 4.81 -9.07
CA VAL A 249 -12.56 4.11 -10.35
C VAL A 249 -11.45 4.47 -11.33
N ASP A 250 -11.09 5.76 -11.39
CA ASP A 250 -10.09 6.30 -12.33
C ASP A 250 -8.71 5.66 -12.16
N ILE A 251 -8.38 5.24 -10.94
CA ILE A 251 -7.10 4.60 -10.62
C ILE A 251 -7.18 3.07 -10.50
N GLY A 252 -8.29 2.47 -11.01
CA GLY A 252 -8.43 1.02 -11.10
C GLY A 252 -8.82 0.32 -9.80
N LEU A 253 -9.32 1.04 -8.79
CA LEU A 253 -9.79 0.48 -7.53
C LEU A 253 -11.26 0.02 -7.56
N GLY A 254 -11.95 0.12 -8.69
CA GLY A 254 -13.37 -0.25 -8.83
C GLY A 254 -13.73 -1.63 -8.32
N ARG A 255 -12.81 -2.61 -8.41
CA ARG A 255 -13.01 -3.98 -7.87
C ARG A 255 -13.13 -4.05 -6.34
N PHE A 256 -12.71 -3.00 -5.63
CA PHE A 256 -12.78 -2.89 -4.17
C PHE A 256 -13.97 -2.05 -3.70
N ILE A 257 -14.87 -1.69 -4.62
CA ILE A 257 -16.05 -0.89 -4.31
C ILE A 257 -17.27 -1.79 -4.18
N LYS A 258 -17.99 -1.63 -3.06
CA LYS A 258 -19.26 -2.28 -2.78
C LYS A 258 -20.28 -1.21 -2.44
N LEU A 259 -21.23 -0.99 -3.34
CA LEU A 259 -22.29 0.02 -3.18
C LEU A 259 -23.49 -0.45 -2.33
N ASP A 260 -23.45 -1.68 -1.79
CA ASP A 260 -24.50 -2.17 -0.92
C ASP A 260 -24.44 -1.58 0.50
N SER A 261 -23.38 -0.80 0.80
CA SER A 261 -23.15 -0.14 2.08
C SER A 261 -23.39 1.38 1.94
N ASP A 262 -23.79 2.01 3.06
CA ASP A 262 -23.90 3.47 3.18
C ASP A 262 -22.51 4.10 3.40
N VAL A 263 -21.62 3.97 2.41
CA VAL A 263 -20.28 4.58 2.45
C VAL A 263 -20.37 6.10 2.24
N VAL A 264 -19.49 6.86 2.89
CA VAL A 264 -19.35 8.31 2.65
C VAL A 264 -19.16 8.55 1.15
N GLY A 265 -19.91 9.51 0.56
CA GLY A 265 -19.84 9.80 -0.87
C GLY A 265 -20.52 8.78 -1.78
N HIS A 266 -21.36 7.88 -1.25
CA HIS A 266 -22.01 6.78 -1.97
C HIS A 266 -22.62 7.20 -3.32
N ASP A 267 -23.47 8.24 -3.35
CA ASP A 267 -24.19 8.64 -4.59
C ASP A 267 -23.22 9.21 -5.64
N ALA A 268 -22.25 10.02 -5.21
CA ALA A 268 -21.22 10.57 -6.09
C ALA A 268 -20.31 9.45 -6.64
N LEU A 269 -19.95 8.48 -5.80
CA LEU A 269 -19.19 7.30 -6.20
C LEU A 269 -19.98 6.43 -7.19
N ALA A 270 -21.27 6.21 -6.96
CA ALA A 270 -22.15 5.49 -7.88
C ALA A 270 -22.24 6.18 -9.25
N ALA A 271 -22.33 7.51 -9.26
CA ALA A 271 -22.31 8.30 -10.49
C ALA A 271 -20.98 8.15 -11.26
N SER A 272 -19.84 8.23 -10.55
CA SER A 272 -18.50 8.04 -11.16
C SER A 272 -18.33 6.64 -11.76
N ILE A 273 -18.87 5.60 -11.11
CA ILE A 273 -18.87 4.24 -11.66
C ILE A 273 -19.71 4.14 -12.94
N ALA A 274 -20.86 4.80 -12.95
CA ALA A 274 -21.75 4.78 -14.11
C ALA A 274 -21.17 5.55 -15.31
N GLU A 275 -20.42 6.62 -15.06
CA GLU A 275 -19.75 7.39 -16.11
C GLU A 275 -18.54 6.66 -16.70
N ASP A 276 -17.78 5.93 -15.88
CA ASP A 276 -16.62 5.10 -16.25
C ASP A 276 -15.65 5.78 -17.25
N ARG A 277 -15.37 7.07 -17.03
CA ARG A 277 -14.66 7.92 -17.99
C ARG A 277 -13.18 7.62 -18.12
N HIS A 278 -12.53 7.30 -17.00
CA HIS A 278 -11.08 7.17 -16.94
C HIS A 278 -10.66 5.78 -16.48
N ILE A 279 -9.39 5.49 -16.72
CA ILE A 279 -8.77 4.24 -16.26
C ILE A 279 -7.27 4.45 -16.06
N TYR A 280 -6.71 3.81 -15.03
CA TYR A 280 -5.28 3.80 -14.80
C TYR A 280 -4.58 2.82 -15.74
N ARG A 281 -3.50 3.29 -16.38
CA ARG A 281 -2.69 2.49 -17.31
C ARG A 281 -1.22 2.66 -17.02
N THR A 282 -0.42 1.68 -17.44
CA THR A 282 1.03 1.84 -17.55
C THR A 282 1.35 2.52 -18.89
N LEU A 283 2.22 3.52 -18.86
CA LEU A 283 2.93 3.99 -20.04
C LEU A 283 4.33 3.40 -20.04
N HIS A 284 4.74 2.85 -21.17
CA HIS A 284 6.07 2.26 -21.37
C HIS A 284 6.86 3.10 -22.39
N PHE A 285 7.98 3.64 -21.97
CA PHE A 285 8.86 4.48 -22.77
C PHE A 285 10.06 3.66 -23.25
N ALA A 286 10.38 3.75 -24.53
CA ALA A 286 11.55 3.09 -25.11
C ALA A 286 12.87 3.82 -24.80
N ALA A 287 12.78 5.10 -24.43
CA ALA A 287 13.89 5.97 -24.04
C ALA A 287 13.53 6.68 -22.73
N ASP A 288 13.98 7.91 -22.55
CA ASP A 288 13.71 8.71 -21.35
C ASP A 288 12.21 8.95 -21.14
N MET A 289 11.81 9.13 -19.90
CA MET A 289 10.43 9.43 -19.48
C MET A 289 10.39 10.78 -18.75
N PRO A 290 9.24 11.49 -18.72
CA PRO A 290 9.08 12.73 -17.98
C PRO A 290 9.25 12.51 -16.47
N ALA A 291 9.95 13.45 -15.81
CA ALA A 291 10.12 13.44 -14.36
C ALA A 291 8.90 13.98 -13.59
N GLU A 292 8.15 14.88 -14.22
CA GLU A 292 7.04 15.61 -13.59
C GLU A 292 5.69 15.13 -14.13
N VAL A 293 4.64 15.42 -13.38
CA VAL A 293 3.25 15.22 -13.83
C VAL A 293 3.00 16.03 -15.10
N ALA A 294 2.47 15.41 -16.15
CA ALA A 294 2.30 16.04 -17.45
C ALA A 294 1.05 15.52 -18.20
N PRO A 295 0.50 16.29 -19.14
CA PRO A 295 -0.59 15.81 -19.99
C PRO A 295 -0.11 14.67 -20.90
N VAL A 296 -0.97 13.66 -21.06
CA VAL A 296 -0.80 12.61 -22.07
C VAL A 296 -1.52 13.05 -23.33
N MET A 297 -0.82 13.05 -24.45
CA MET A 297 -1.31 13.53 -25.75
C MET A 297 -1.42 12.37 -26.75
N TRP A 298 -2.50 12.39 -27.54
CA TRP A 298 -2.70 11.52 -28.69
C TRP A 298 -3.21 12.34 -29.87
N ASP A 299 -2.50 12.31 -30.98
CA ASP A 299 -2.85 13.08 -32.20
C ASP A 299 -3.17 14.58 -31.91
N GLY A 300 -2.38 15.19 -31.01
CA GLY A 300 -2.56 16.59 -30.61
C GLY A 300 -3.69 16.84 -29.61
N ILE A 301 -4.41 15.81 -29.18
CA ILE A 301 -5.50 15.90 -28.21
C ILE A 301 -5.02 15.41 -26.85
N ARG A 302 -5.32 16.14 -25.77
CA ARG A 302 -5.08 15.66 -24.40
C ARG A 302 -6.07 14.56 -24.06
N ILE A 303 -5.55 13.37 -23.70
CA ILE A 303 -6.35 12.19 -23.37
C ILE A 303 -6.14 11.71 -21.91
N GLY A 304 -5.36 12.43 -21.13
CA GLY A 304 -5.10 12.01 -19.75
C GLY A 304 -3.96 12.75 -19.08
N THR A 305 -3.50 12.18 -17.98
CA THR A 305 -2.44 12.74 -17.15
C THR A 305 -1.44 11.65 -16.74
N TRP A 306 -0.17 11.86 -17.06
CA TRP A 306 0.96 11.12 -16.55
C TRP A 306 1.19 11.47 -15.08
N ARG A 307 1.37 10.45 -14.22
CA ARG A 307 1.45 10.63 -12.77
C ARG A 307 2.82 10.29 -12.20
N THR A 308 3.35 9.12 -12.52
CA THR A 308 4.53 8.57 -11.85
C THR A 308 5.38 7.75 -12.80
N GLY A 309 6.69 7.87 -12.68
CA GLY A 309 7.68 7.10 -13.45
C GLY A 309 8.57 6.22 -12.60
N SER A 310 9.04 5.12 -13.19
CA SER A 310 9.95 4.16 -12.58
C SER A 310 10.91 3.57 -13.61
N ASP A 311 12.20 3.54 -13.29
CA ASP A 311 13.24 2.83 -14.02
C ASP A 311 13.29 1.35 -13.56
N SER A 312 12.29 0.57 -13.98
CA SER A 312 12.18 -0.84 -13.60
C SER A 312 13.33 -1.69 -14.14
N PRO A 313 13.99 -2.52 -13.31
CA PRO A 313 14.97 -3.48 -13.81
C PRO A 313 14.40 -4.54 -14.77
N LEU A 314 13.08 -4.81 -14.69
CA LEU A 314 12.41 -5.82 -15.52
C LEU A 314 11.79 -5.22 -16.79
N PHE A 315 11.28 -4.00 -16.72
CA PHE A 315 10.44 -3.43 -17.77
C PHE A 315 11.01 -2.15 -18.39
N GLY A 316 12.15 -1.66 -17.90
CA GLY A 316 12.69 -0.37 -18.35
C GLY A 316 11.89 0.82 -17.79
N ASN A 317 11.80 1.87 -18.57
CA ASN A 317 11.12 3.11 -18.17
C ASN A 317 9.60 2.95 -18.30
N ILE A 318 8.93 2.78 -17.17
CA ILE A 318 7.48 2.60 -17.07
C ILE A 318 6.88 3.51 -16.00
N GLY A 319 5.57 3.67 -16.02
CA GLY A 319 4.86 4.29 -14.90
C GLY A 319 3.38 4.48 -15.17
N GLY A 320 2.71 5.15 -14.24
CA GLY A 320 1.26 5.27 -14.20
C GLY A 320 0.71 6.52 -14.85
N ALA A 321 -0.41 6.38 -15.54
CA ALA A 321 -1.19 7.48 -16.09
C ALA A 321 -2.69 7.23 -15.94
N ILE A 322 -3.45 8.28 -15.63
CA ILE A 322 -4.91 8.29 -15.74
C ILE A 322 -5.25 8.67 -17.17
N LEU A 323 -5.94 7.81 -17.92
CA LEU A 323 -6.30 8.03 -19.30
C LEU A 323 -7.83 8.01 -19.48
N GLU A 324 -8.34 8.78 -20.43
CA GLU A 324 -9.69 8.58 -20.94
C GLU A 324 -9.85 7.15 -21.46
N ARG A 325 -10.92 6.48 -21.06
CA ARG A 325 -11.12 5.05 -21.33
C ARG A 325 -11.09 4.71 -22.82
N ASP A 326 -11.67 5.57 -23.66
CA ASP A 326 -11.72 5.36 -25.11
C ASP A 326 -10.32 5.41 -25.76
N HIS A 327 -9.34 6.01 -25.07
CA HIS A 327 -7.95 6.14 -25.51
C HIS A 327 -6.98 5.28 -24.68
N ALA A 328 -7.48 4.28 -23.95
CA ALA A 328 -6.66 3.46 -23.03
C ALA A 328 -6.37 2.04 -23.58
N THR A 329 -6.42 1.87 -24.91
CA THR A 329 -6.18 0.56 -25.57
C THR A 329 -4.72 0.15 -25.46
N ASP A 330 -4.47 -1.11 -25.12
CA ASP A 330 -3.12 -1.69 -25.10
C ASP A 330 -2.45 -1.59 -26.46
N GLY A 331 -1.23 -1.09 -26.49
CA GLY A 331 -0.45 -0.85 -27.71
C GLY A 331 -0.65 0.52 -28.37
N LEU A 332 -1.58 1.36 -27.87
CA LEU A 332 -1.74 2.74 -28.39
C LEU A 332 -0.44 3.53 -28.15
N LEU A 333 0.02 4.23 -29.20
CA LEU A 333 1.15 5.15 -29.10
C LEU A 333 0.64 6.53 -28.70
N VAL A 334 1.23 7.07 -27.65
CA VAL A 334 0.92 8.37 -27.07
C VAL A 334 2.20 9.17 -26.83
N GLU A 335 2.08 10.44 -26.46
CA GLU A 335 3.20 11.31 -26.14
C GLU A 335 2.98 11.97 -24.78
N VAL A 336 4.03 12.10 -24.00
CA VAL A 336 4.06 12.82 -22.72
C VAL A 336 5.25 13.78 -22.75
N ASP A 337 5.00 15.08 -22.78
CA ASP A 337 6.05 16.13 -22.81
C ASP A 337 7.15 15.86 -23.86
N GLY A 338 6.75 15.48 -25.08
CA GLY A 338 7.67 15.15 -26.18
C GLY A 338 8.28 13.74 -26.12
N HIS A 339 7.99 12.94 -25.09
CA HIS A 339 8.48 11.58 -24.94
C HIS A 339 7.44 10.57 -25.47
N PRO A 340 7.75 9.78 -26.51
CA PRO A 340 6.83 8.77 -27.02
C PRO A 340 6.72 7.59 -26.06
N ALA A 341 5.50 7.12 -25.84
CA ALA A 341 5.18 6.01 -24.96
C ALA A 341 4.13 5.09 -25.57
N THR A 342 4.10 3.85 -25.10
CA THR A 342 3.08 2.86 -25.44
C THR A 342 2.20 2.58 -24.25
N VAL A 343 0.88 2.65 -24.44
CA VAL A 343 -0.11 2.30 -23.42
C VAL A 343 -0.08 0.79 -23.16
N ARG A 344 -0.03 0.38 -21.89
CA ARG A 344 -0.03 -1.02 -21.43
C ARG A 344 -1.02 -1.18 -20.27
N PRO A 345 -1.48 -2.40 -19.95
CA PRO A 345 -2.22 -2.66 -18.74
C PRO A 345 -1.46 -2.20 -17.49
N TRP A 346 -2.18 -1.72 -16.47
CA TRP A 346 -1.56 -1.35 -15.19
C TRP A 346 -1.06 -2.58 -14.43
N GLY A 347 0.21 -2.52 -13.95
CA GLY A 347 0.84 -3.62 -13.24
C GLY A 347 1.30 -4.73 -14.17
N LEU A 348 2.49 -4.59 -14.74
CA LEU A 348 3.06 -5.55 -15.69
C LEU A 348 3.58 -6.83 -15.01
N TYR A 349 3.95 -6.74 -13.73
CA TYR A 349 4.48 -7.86 -12.97
C TYR A 349 3.37 -8.69 -12.34
N ASP A 350 3.31 -9.98 -12.69
CA ASP A 350 2.32 -10.94 -12.18
C ASP A 350 0.87 -10.39 -12.17
N PRO A 351 0.29 -10.09 -13.34
CA PRO A 351 -1.05 -9.48 -13.44
C PRO A 351 -2.15 -10.31 -12.74
N GLN A 352 -1.98 -11.63 -12.66
CA GLN A 352 -2.89 -12.56 -11.99
C GLN A 352 -2.72 -12.59 -10.47
N LYS A 353 -1.67 -11.92 -9.92
CA LYS A 353 -1.33 -11.97 -8.50
C LYS A 353 -1.15 -13.41 -7.98
N SER A 354 -0.50 -14.25 -8.76
CA SER A 354 -0.22 -15.65 -8.42
C SER A 354 0.86 -15.76 -7.33
N ARG A 355 1.88 -14.90 -7.38
CA ARG A 355 3.00 -14.89 -6.44
C ARG A 355 2.58 -14.56 -5.00
N PRO A 356 1.87 -13.47 -4.70
CA PRO A 356 1.42 -13.21 -3.34
C PRO A 356 0.41 -14.25 -2.82
N ARG A 357 -0.20 -15.02 -3.73
CA ARG A 357 -1.15 -16.09 -3.36
C ARG A 357 -0.52 -17.48 -3.26
N SER A 358 0.75 -17.64 -3.65
CA SER A 358 1.46 -18.93 -3.67
C SER A 358 1.64 -19.56 -2.29
#